data_20ffd2f4c2f82fd1f913d21ef26ce634
#
_entry.id   20ffd2f4c2f82fd1f913d21ef26ce634
#
_cell.length_a   1.000
_cell.length_b   1.000
_cell.length_c   1.000
_cell.angle_alpha   90.00
_cell.angle_beta   90.00
_cell.angle_gamma   90.00
#
_symmetry.space_group_name_H-M   'P 1'
#
loop_
_entity.id
_entity.type
_entity.pdbx_description
1 polymer ?
#
loop_
_entity_poly.entity_id
_entity_poly.type
_entity_poly.pdbx_seq_one_letter_code
_entity_poly.pdbx_strand_id
1 'polypeptide(L)'
;MGEQFIHAERFDALERHAPGMSQDPAKRQGFIGGTDVAHVLGLDPYGCARRLWYQKTGAAQDREFRLTGPIVAGKLMEDGVAEMVKELRPKWKIRRKRASANGHELQRVDRVILGMDYRGPGVLEIKTVSDRAYWDWKRDGVPPGYLMQVQWYMRVLKW
;
A
#
# COMPACT_ATOMS: atom_id res chain seq x y z
N MET A 1 -15.03 24.66 10.75
CA MET A 1 -13.56 24.55 10.72
C MET A 1 -13.15 24.17 9.32
N GLY A 2 -12.51 25.11 8.59
CA GLY A 2 -12.17 24.90 7.18
C GLY A 2 -11.05 23.89 7.04
N GLU A 3 -11.26 22.87 6.24
CA GLU A 3 -10.21 21.95 5.81
C GLU A 3 -9.18 22.75 5.00
N GLN A 4 -7.97 22.87 5.53
CA GLN A 4 -6.85 23.43 4.78
C GLN A 4 -6.40 22.38 3.76
N PHE A 5 -6.76 22.59 2.50
CA PHE A 5 -6.26 21.80 1.39
C PHE A 5 -4.78 22.16 1.14
N ILE A 6 -3.93 21.16 1.09
CA ILE A 6 -2.54 21.32 0.67
C ILE A 6 -2.55 21.49 -0.85
N HIS A 7 -2.14 22.66 -1.33
CA HIS A 7 -2.07 22.97 -2.77
C HIS A 7 -1.06 22.06 -3.51
N ALA A 8 -1.31 21.80 -4.80
CA ALA A 8 -0.50 20.94 -5.66
C ALA A 8 1.02 21.24 -5.62
N GLU A 9 1.40 22.51 -5.52
CA GLU A 9 2.81 22.93 -5.45
C GLU A 9 3.56 22.43 -4.19
N ARG A 10 2.85 22.22 -3.07
CA ARG A 10 3.42 21.61 -1.86
C ARG A 10 3.55 20.10 -2.00
N PHE A 11 2.84 19.52 -2.95
CA PHE A 11 2.85 18.10 -3.23
C PHE A 11 4.16 17.65 -3.88
N ASP A 12 4.66 18.42 -4.86
CA ASP A 12 5.94 18.15 -5.52
C ASP A 12 7.12 18.18 -4.54
N ALA A 13 7.00 18.99 -3.48
CA ALA A 13 7.99 19.02 -2.41
C ALA A 13 7.95 17.72 -1.56
N LEU A 14 6.75 17.19 -1.27
CA LEU A 14 6.58 15.94 -0.54
C LEU A 14 7.02 14.73 -1.37
N GLU A 15 6.78 14.73 -2.70
CA GLU A 15 7.26 13.66 -3.59
C GLU A 15 8.79 13.58 -3.64
N ARG A 16 9.49 14.74 -3.57
CA ARG A 16 10.97 14.77 -3.51
C ARG A 16 11.52 14.14 -2.23
N HIS A 17 10.80 14.25 -1.13
CA HIS A 17 11.22 13.72 0.18
C HIS A 17 10.68 12.32 0.48
N ALA A 18 9.71 11.85 -0.30
CA ALA A 18 9.14 10.52 -0.18
C ALA A 18 9.02 9.84 -1.56
N PRO A 19 10.16 9.41 -2.16
CA PRO A 19 10.15 8.77 -3.47
C PRO A 19 9.27 7.52 -3.44
N GLY A 20 8.27 7.50 -4.33
CA GLY A 20 7.25 6.44 -4.42
C GLY A 20 5.83 6.88 -4.05
N MET A 21 5.62 8.15 -3.75
CA MET A 21 4.28 8.73 -3.56
C MET A 21 3.52 9.00 -4.86
N SER A 22 4.16 8.86 -6.04
CA SER A 22 3.44 9.02 -7.30
C SER A 22 2.27 8.04 -7.35
N GLN A 23 1.09 8.57 -7.12
CA GLN A 23 -0.17 7.88 -7.27
C GLN A 23 -0.84 8.21 -8.61
N ASP A 24 -0.03 8.67 -9.58
CA ASP A 24 -0.48 8.98 -10.92
C ASP A 24 -1.26 7.78 -11.49
N PRO A 25 -2.58 7.90 -11.66
CA PRO A 25 -3.41 6.83 -12.19
C PRO A 25 -2.94 6.35 -13.56
N ALA A 26 -2.41 7.24 -14.40
CA ALA A 26 -1.92 6.91 -15.74
C ALA A 26 -0.74 5.91 -15.67
N LYS A 27 0.15 6.04 -14.68
CA LYS A 27 1.27 5.10 -14.47
C LYS A 27 0.83 3.74 -13.92
N ARG A 28 -0.42 3.61 -13.51
CA ARG A 28 -1.00 2.37 -12.96
C ARG A 28 -1.95 1.68 -13.92
N GLN A 29 -2.25 2.29 -15.07
CA GLN A 29 -3.03 1.66 -16.13
C GLN A 29 -2.29 0.43 -16.66
N GLY A 30 -3.04 -0.62 -16.96
CA GLY A 30 -2.47 -1.87 -17.45
C GLY A 30 -1.84 -2.79 -16.39
N PHE A 31 -1.77 -2.35 -15.13
CA PHE A 31 -1.23 -3.16 -14.02
C PHE A 31 -2.28 -3.39 -12.93
N ILE A 32 -2.27 -4.59 -12.34
CA ILE A 32 -3.04 -4.95 -11.16
C ILE A 32 -2.08 -5.02 -9.97
N GLY A 33 -2.34 -4.22 -8.95
CA GLY A 33 -1.58 -4.21 -7.70
C GLY A 33 -2.31 -4.91 -6.56
N GLY A 34 -1.66 -5.05 -5.40
CA GLY A 34 -2.24 -5.75 -4.26
C GLY A 34 -3.57 -5.17 -3.75
N THR A 35 -3.70 -3.84 -3.71
CA THR A 35 -4.98 -3.19 -3.34
C THR A 35 -6.07 -3.46 -4.38
N ASP A 36 -5.70 -3.52 -5.67
CA ASP A 36 -6.67 -3.76 -6.74
C ASP A 36 -7.29 -5.15 -6.63
N VAL A 37 -6.53 -6.15 -6.15
CA VAL A 37 -7.05 -7.51 -5.94
C VAL A 37 -8.18 -7.53 -4.92
N ALA A 38 -8.07 -6.76 -3.84
CA ALA A 38 -9.15 -6.65 -2.86
C ALA A 38 -10.43 -6.07 -3.47
N HIS A 39 -10.31 -5.09 -4.40
CA HIS A 39 -11.45 -4.54 -5.14
C HIS A 39 -12.10 -5.57 -6.07
N VAL A 40 -11.28 -6.38 -6.77
CA VAL A 40 -11.79 -7.44 -7.66
C VAL A 40 -12.57 -8.48 -6.88
N LEU A 41 -12.08 -8.85 -5.70
CA LEU A 41 -12.69 -9.87 -4.84
C LEU A 41 -13.85 -9.35 -3.97
N GLY A 42 -14.16 -8.04 -4.02
CA GLY A 42 -15.20 -7.45 -3.18
C GLY A 42 -14.86 -7.43 -1.69
N LEU A 43 -13.57 -7.45 -1.35
CA LEU A 43 -13.06 -7.49 0.03
C LEU A 43 -12.71 -6.09 0.57
N ASP A 44 -12.80 -5.05 -0.27
CA ASP A 44 -12.54 -3.67 0.11
C ASP A 44 -13.85 -2.87 0.09
N PRO A 45 -14.27 -2.28 1.22
CA PRO A 45 -15.49 -1.50 1.29
C PRO A 45 -15.40 -0.17 0.52
N TYR A 46 -14.21 0.27 0.14
CA TYR A 46 -13.97 1.56 -0.54
C TYR A 46 -13.83 1.43 -2.05
N GLY A 47 -13.83 0.22 -2.60
CA GLY A 47 -13.67 -0.04 -4.02
C GLY A 47 -14.50 -1.20 -4.53
N CYS A 48 -14.62 -1.31 -5.85
CA CYS A 48 -15.27 -2.46 -6.50
C CYS A 48 -14.63 -2.75 -7.86
N ALA A 49 -14.84 -3.97 -8.35
CA ALA A 49 -14.28 -4.45 -9.61
C ALA A 49 -14.66 -3.54 -10.80
N ARG A 50 -15.92 -3.05 -10.86
CA ARG A 50 -16.37 -2.16 -11.94
C ARG A 50 -15.64 -0.83 -11.95
N ARG A 51 -15.48 -0.18 -10.79
CA ARG A 51 -14.71 1.06 -10.66
C ARG A 51 -13.26 0.85 -11.07
N LEU A 52 -12.66 -0.25 -10.60
CA LEU A 52 -11.29 -0.62 -10.95
C LEU A 52 -11.13 -0.80 -12.46
N TRP A 53 -12.09 -1.45 -13.12
CA TRP A 53 -12.06 -1.63 -14.58
C TRP A 53 -12.01 -0.28 -15.31
N TYR A 54 -12.87 0.68 -14.93
CA TYR A 54 -12.83 2.02 -15.51
C TYR A 54 -11.48 2.71 -15.30
N GLN A 55 -10.92 2.62 -14.12
CA GLN A 55 -9.59 3.18 -13.81
C GLN A 55 -8.47 2.56 -14.66
N LYS A 56 -8.52 1.25 -14.86
CA LYS A 56 -7.46 0.52 -15.57
C LYS A 56 -7.55 0.65 -17.08
N THR A 57 -8.74 0.82 -17.62
CA THR A 57 -8.97 0.99 -19.06
C THR A 57 -8.93 2.45 -19.50
N GLY A 58 -8.95 3.40 -18.58
CA GLY A 58 -9.08 4.82 -18.90
C GLY A 58 -10.45 5.20 -19.48
N ALA A 59 -11.44 4.30 -19.42
CA ALA A 59 -12.78 4.51 -20.01
C ALA A 59 -13.61 5.56 -19.26
N ALA A 60 -13.23 5.94 -18.04
CA ALA A 60 -13.80 7.07 -17.33
C ALA A 60 -12.69 7.81 -16.59
N GLN A 61 -12.79 9.15 -16.56
CA GLN A 61 -11.93 9.94 -15.69
C GLN A 61 -12.32 9.66 -14.24
N ASP A 62 -11.35 9.23 -13.46
CA ASP A 62 -11.54 9.09 -12.02
C ASP A 62 -11.65 10.47 -11.36
N ARG A 63 -12.28 10.52 -10.20
CA ARG A 63 -12.23 11.74 -9.40
C ARG A 63 -10.77 12.05 -9.08
N GLU A 64 -10.42 13.32 -9.14
CA GLU A 64 -9.10 13.79 -8.75
C GLU A 64 -8.69 13.14 -7.41
N PHE A 65 -7.52 12.52 -7.41
CA PHE A 65 -6.99 11.91 -6.19
C PHE A 65 -6.65 13.02 -5.20
N ARG A 66 -7.33 13.02 -4.04
CA ARG A 66 -7.04 13.98 -2.98
C ARG A 66 -6.25 13.32 -1.87
N LEU A 67 -5.10 13.89 -1.56
CA LEU A 67 -4.37 13.54 -0.36
C LEU A 67 -5.13 14.01 0.88
N THR A 68 -5.39 13.05 1.76
CA THR A 68 -5.98 13.33 3.06
C THR A 68 -4.91 13.24 4.15
N GLY A 69 -5.14 13.93 5.28
CA GLY A 69 -4.22 13.87 6.43
C GLY A 69 -3.83 12.44 6.84
N PRO A 70 -4.76 11.50 6.96
CA PRO A 70 -4.44 10.10 7.27
C PRO A 70 -3.51 9.42 6.26
N ILE A 71 -3.66 9.70 4.95
CA ILE A 71 -2.79 9.14 3.91
C ILE A 71 -1.36 9.68 4.05
N VAL A 72 -1.25 11.00 4.27
CA VAL A 72 0.06 11.65 4.49
C VAL A 72 0.72 11.12 5.76
N ALA A 73 0.00 11.07 6.86
CA ALA A 73 0.52 10.55 8.13
C ALA A 73 0.99 9.10 8.00
N GLY A 74 0.19 8.24 7.35
CA GLY A 74 0.56 6.86 7.08
C GLY A 74 1.88 6.75 6.33
N LYS A 75 2.05 7.58 5.30
CA LYS A 75 3.28 7.56 4.50
C LYS A 75 4.50 8.06 5.26
N LEU A 76 4.35 9.11 6.06
CA LEU A 76 5.45 9.63 6.88
C LEU A 76 5.87 8.66 7.99
N MET A 77 4.93 7.91 8.55
CA MET A 77 5.22 6.95 9.63
C MET A 77 5.81 5.62 9.13
N GLU A 78 5.68 5.30 7.85
CA GLU A 78 6.10 4.01 7.28
C GLU A 78 7.56 3.67 7.59
N ASP A 79 8.48 4.63 7.44
CA ASP A 79 9.90 4.41 7.70
C ASP A 79 10.19 4.23 9.19
N GLY A 80 9.60 5.06 10.04
CA GLY A 80 9.76 4.95 11.50
C GLY A 80 9.26 3.61 12.04
N VAL A 81 8.09 3.16 11.57
CA VAL A 81 7.55 1.85 11.93
C VAL A 81 8.47 0.72 11.44
N ALA A 82 9.01 0.81 10.23
CA ALA A 82 9.93 -0.19 9.70
C ALA A 82 11.22 -0.28 10.54
N GLU A 83 11.79 0.85 10.99
CA GLU A 83 12.95 0.87 11.86
C GLU A 83 12.63 0.27 13.24
N MET A 84 11.48 0.63 13.82
CA MET A 84 11.05 0.02 15.09
C MET A 84 10.90 -1.51 14.98
N VAL A 85 10.38 -2.02 13.87
CA VAL A 85 10.31 -3.48 13.65
C VAL A 85 11.70 -4.09 13.56
N LYS A 86 12.71 -3.42 12.97
CA LYS A 86 14.09 -3.90 12.95
C LYS A 86 14.67 -4.00 14.36
N GLU A 87 14.43 -3.02 15.21
CA GLU A 87 14.87 -3.04 16.61
C GLU A 87 14.22 -4.19 17.38
N LEU A 88 12.92 -4.39 17.21
CA LEU A 88 12.18 -5.47 17.87
C LEU A 88 12.50 -6.86 17.32
N ARG A 89 13.04 -6.95 16.11
CA ARG A 89 13.38 -8.20 15.40
C ARG A 89 14.79 -8.13 14.81
N PRO A 90 15.85 -8.05 15.62
CA PRO A 90 17.22 -7.80 15.14
C PRO A 90 17.76 -8.88 14.22
N LYS A 91 17.18 -10.09 14.26
CA LYS A 91 17.53 -11.18 13.34
C LYS A 91 16.90 -11.05 11.96
N TRP A 92 15.90 -10.18 11.80
CA TRP A 92 15.20 -10.02 10.51
C TRP A 92 15.96 -9.04 9.61
N LYS A 93 16.26 -9.47 8.38
CA LYS A 93 16.91 -8.63 7.37
C LYS A 93 15.87 -7.87 6.58
N ILE A 94 15.40 -6.75 7.13
CA ILE A 94 14.35 -5.91 6.53
C ILE A 94 14.98 -4.93 5.55
N ARG A 95 14.44 -4.86 4.31
CA ARG A 95 14.93 -4.00 3.22
C ARG A 95 13.79 -3.32 2.49
N ARG A 96 14.06 -2.13 1.94
CA ARG A 96 13.20 -1.54 0.91
C ARG A 96 13.31 -2.37 -0.37
N LYS A 97 12.22 -2.49 -1.11
CA LYS A 97 12.21 -3.09 -2.43
C LYS A 97 11.54 -2.15 -3.42
N ARG A 98 12.19 -1.95 -4.55
CA ARG A 98 11.56 -1.20 -5.65
C ARG A 98 10.35 -1.96 -6.17
N ALA A 99 9.34 -1.20 -6.62
CA ALA A 99 8.22 -1.77 -7.34
C ALA A 99 8.72 -2.59 -8.54
N SER A 100 8.11 -3.72 -8.77
CA SER A 100 8.40 -4.55 -9.95
C SER A 100 7.12 -5.18 -10.46
N ALA A 101 7.08 -5.45 -11.77
CA ALA A 101 5.97 -6.07 -12.44
C ALA A 101 6.38 -7.40 -13.09
N ASN A 102 5.43 -8.32 -13.17
CA ASN A 102 5.50 -9.55 -13.94
C ASN A 102 4.28 -9.57 -14.87
N GLY A 103 4.46 -9.20 -16.14
CA GLY A 103 3.34 -8.93 -17.03
C GLY A 103 2.47 -7.79 -16.49
N HIS A 104 1.19 -8.03 -16.27
CA HIS A 104 0.24 -7.07 -15.69
C HIS A 104 0.19 -7.10 -14.16
N GLU A 105 0.92 -7.98 -13.50
CA GLU A 105 0.95 -8.12 -12.05
C GLU A 105 2.00 -7.18 -11.45
N LEU A 106 1.59 -6.25 -10.59
CA LEU A 106 2.46 -5.25 -9.96
C LEU A 106 2.57 -5.49 -8.46
N GLN A 107 3.80 -5.49 -7.92
CA GLN A 107 4.06 -5.38 -6.50
C GLN A 107 4.64 -4.00 -6.13
N ARG A 108 4.18 -3.48 -5.01
CA ARG A 108 4.68 -2.25 -4.36
C ARG A 108 4.64 -2.46 -2.85
N VAL A 109 5.51 -3.34 -2.38
CA VAL A 109 5.60 -3.68 -0.95
C VAL A 109 6.26 -2.54 -0.18
N ASP A 110 5.84 -2.29 1.05
CA ASP A 110 6.51 -1.32 1.91
C ASP A 110 7.92 -1.79 2.24
N ARG A 111 8.07 -3.03 2.68
CA ARG A 111 9.38 -3.67 2.95
C ARG A 111 9.33 -5.17 2.62
N VAL A 112 10.52 -5.72 2.38
CA VAL A 112 10.75 -7.15 2.31
C VAL A 112 11.59 -7.60 3.50
N ILE A 113 11.35 -8.82 3.96
CA ILE A 113 12.13 -9.49 4.98
C ILE A 113 12.86 -10.63 4.28
N LEU A 114 14.19 -10.51 4.13
CA LEU A 114 15.00 -11.48 3.39
C LEU A 114 15.43 -12.69 4.24
N GLY A 115 15.26 -12.60 5.55
CA GLY A 115 15.51 -13.69 6.48
C GLY A 115 14.70 -13.49 7.74
N MET A 116 13.89 -14.48 8.08
CA MET A 116 13.11 -14.57 9.30
C MET A 116 13.48 -15.88 9.98
N ASP A 117 14.57 -15.85 10.74
CA ASP A 117 15.08 -17.07 11.41
C ASP A 117 15.23 -18.24 10.41
N TYR A 118 14.43 -19.29 10.57
CA TYR A 118 14.40 -20.47 9.69
C TYR A 118 13.31 -20.41 8.60
N ARG A 119 12.54 -19.31 8.55
CA ARG A 119 11.50 -19.08 7.54
C ARG A 119 12.09 -18.36 6.34
N GLY A 120 11.54 -18.62 5.17
CA GLY A 120 11.93 -17.96 3.93
C GLY A 120 11.67 -16.45 3.93
N PRO A 121 11.84 -15.81 2.77
CA PRO A 121 11.56 -14.39 2.61
C PRO A 121 10.09 -14.08 2.88
N GLY A 122 9.80 -12.83 3.26
CA GLY A 122 8.45 -12.37 3.55
C GLY A 122 8.21 -10.91 3.18
N VAL A 123 6.97 -10.50 3.25
CA VAL A 123 6.51 -9.13 3.05
C VAL A 123 6.16 -8.51 4.40
N LEU A 124 6.64 -7.30 4.65
CA LEU A 124 6.18 -6.45 5.73
C LEU A 124 5.35 -5.33 5.11
N GLU A 125 4.06 -5.38 5.33
CA GLU A 125 3.08 -4.37 4.94
C GLU A 125 2.69 -3.57 6.17
N ILE A 126 2.81 -2.25 6.10
CA ILE A 126 2.59 -1.33 7.21
C ILE A 126 1.27 -0.60 6.99
N LYS A 127 0.41 -0.61 7.98
CA LYS A 127 -0.88 0.07 7.94
C LYS A 127 -1.06 0.96 9.16
N THR A 128 -1.34 2.23 8.94
CA THR A 128 -1.85 3.13 9.97
C THR A 128 -3.36 3.05 9.99
N VAL A 129 -3.93 2.88 11.15
CA VAL A 129 -5.38 2.71 11.33
C VAL A 129 -5.87 3.58 12.47
N SER A 130 -7.18 3.89 12.48
CA SER A 130 -7.81 4.55 13.62
C SER A 130 -7.91 3.60 14.82
N ASP A 131 -8.08 4.15 16.02
CA ASP A 131 -8.29 3.36 17.25
C ASP A 131 -9.43 2.35 17.09
N ARG A 132 -10.54 2.77 16.49
CA ARG A 132 -11.66 1.87 16.24
C ARG A 132 -11.24 0.67 15.37
N ALA A 133 -10.58 0.91 14.26
CA ALA A 133 -10.11 -0.16 13.37
C ALA A 133 -9.07 -1.04 14.06
N TYR A 134 -8.20 -0.49 14.91
CA TYR A 134 -7.26 -1.25 15.73
C TYR A 134 -7.99 -2.27 16.63
N TRP A 135 -9.03 -1.83 17.34
CA TRP A 135 -9.79 -2.70 18.23
C TRP A 135 -10.62 -3.74 17.47
N ASP A 136 -11.18 -3.36 16.30
CA ASP A 136 -11.87 -4.29 15.41
C ASP A 136 -10.89 -5.38 14.93
N TRP A 137 -9.69 -5.01 14.48
CA TRP A 137 -8.67 -5.98 14.04
C TRP A 137 -8.17 -6.87 15.18
N LYS A 138 -8.07 -6.32 16.38
CA LYS A 138 -7.65 -7.11 17.54
C LYS A 138 -8.69 -8.16 17.93
N ARG A 139 -9.96 -7.87 17.72
CA ARG A 139 -11.08 -8.80 18.00
C ARG A 139 -11.28 -9.78 16.86
N ASP A 140 -11.34 -9.32 15.62
CA ASP A 140 -11.82 -10.06 14.45
C ASP A 140 -10.68 -10.53 13.53
N GLY A 141 -9.45 -10.07 13.79
CA GLY A 141 -8.28 -10.30 12.95
C GLY A 141 -8.10 -9.25 11.85
N VAL A 142 -7.02 -9.41 11.09
CA VAL A 142 -6.70 -8.50 9.97
C VAL A 142 -7.73 -8.68 8.86
N PRO A 143 -8.31 -7.59 8.33
CA PRO A 143 -9.29 -7.68 7.24
C PRO A 143 -8.77 -8.47 6.04
N PRO A 144 -9.61 -9.34 5.43
CA PRO A 144 -9.20 -10.22 4.33
C PRO A 144 -8.56 -9.48 3.14
N GLY A 145 -8.98 -8.24 2.86
CA GLY A 145 -8.42 -7.43 1.78
C GLY A 145 -6.91 -7.17 1.95
N TYR A 146 -6.44 -6.94 3.18
CA TYR A 146 -5.00 -6.75 3.44
C TYR A 146 -4.22 -8.08 3.38
N LEU A 147 -4.84 -9.18 3.79
CA LEU A 147 -4.23 -10.51 3.62
C LEU A 147 -4.06 -10.83 2.14
N MET A 148 -5.08 -10.56 1.32
CA MET A 148 -4.99 -10.74 -0.13
C MET A 148 -3.96 -9.84 -0.78
N GLN A 149 -3.79 -8.60 -0.31
CA GLN A 149 -2.74 -7.69 -0.76
C GLN A 149 -1.35 -8.29 -0.55
N VAL A 150 -1.08 -8.82 0.63
CA VAL A 150 0.21 -9.45 0.96
C VAL A 150 0.43 -10.72 0.14
N GLN A 151 -0.59 -11.58 0.01
CA GLN A 151 -0.52 -12.79 -0.82
C GLN A 151 -0.23 -12.47 -2.29
N TRP A 152 -0.85 -11.42 -2.82
CA TRP A 152 -0.57 -10.93 -4.16
C TRP A 152 0.90 -10.53 -4.33
N TYR A 153 1.45 -9.79 -3.38
CA TYR A 153 2.85 -9.41 -3.43
C TYR A 153 3.78 -10.61 -3.37
N MET A 154 3.51 -11.58 -2.51
CA MET A 154 4.29 -12.82 -2.44
C MET A 154 4.23 -13.59 -3.76
N ARG A 155 3.03 -13.68 -4.38
CA ARG A 155 2.86 -14.28 -5.72
C ARG A 155 3.74 -13.58 -6.77
N VAL A 156 3.68 -12.24 -6.87
CA VAL A 156 4.47 -11.48 -7.86
C VAL A 156 5.97 -11.62 -7.61
N LEU A 157 6.37 -11.75 -6.34
CA LEU A 157 7.75 -11.97 -5.93
C LEU A 157 8.20 -13.44 -6.08
N LYS A 158 7.27 -14.35 -6.38
CA LYS A 158 7.50 -15.81 -6.47
C LYS A 158 8.02 -16.40 -5.15
N TRP A 159 7.42 -15.99 -4.03
CA TRP A 159 7.75 -16.43 -2.68
C TRP A 159 6.64 -17.30 -2.07
#